data_0eab82bb391169cdad7d8662aca4867d
#
_entry.id   0eab82bb391169cdad7d8662aca4867d
#
_cell.length_a   1.000
_cell.length_b   1.000
_cell.length_c   1.000
_cell.angle_alpha   90.00
_cell.angle_beta   90.00
_cell.angle_gamma   90.00
#
_symmetry.space_group_name_H-M   'P 1'
#
loop_
_entity.id
_entity.type
_entity.pdbx_description
1 polymer ?
#
loop_
_entity_poly.entity_id
_entity_poly.type
_entity_poly.pdbx_seq_one_letter_code
_entity_poly.pdbx_strand_id
1 'polypeptide(L)'
;MKALIFSGGDFSSVPEHLDINEYDITLCCDGGFLSAKDASVTPDIFVGDFDSVPEDLVDCPEIIRLYPVKDMTDTQEAIDVAISRGAKMLTILGALGGRIDHTLANIHLLKYANEKGATAEIADVDTYISLVTDSAKISKKDGFCLSLIPLTDCRGVSITGVYYPLDNADMPVGNPYGISNEFTEDEAHISLTTGELLVILAKS
;
A
#
# COMPACT_ATOMS: atom_id res chain seq x y z
N MET A 1 16.08 -4.50 1.82
CA MET A 1 15.99 -3.15 1.24
C MET A 1 14.54 -2.72 1.28
N LYS A 2 14.28 -1.50 1.76
CA LYS A 2 12.96 -0.85 1.83
C LYS A 2 12.85 0.18 0.70
N ALA A 3 11.73 0.23 0.01
CA ALA A 3 11.46 1.24 -1.01
C ALA A 3 10.22 2.07 -0.66
N LEU A 4 10.29 3.37 -0.88
CA LEU A 4 9.17 4.30 -0.79
C LEU A 4 8.74 4.67 -2.22
N ILE A 5 7.45 4.58 -2.51
CA ILE A 5 6.90 4.87 -3.83
C ILE A 5 5.82 5.95 -3.69
N PHE A 6 6.00 7.07 -4.38
CA PHE A 6 4.97 8.10 -4.51
C PHE A 6 4.16 7.83 -5.78
N SER A 7 2.91 7.42 -5.63
CA SER A 7 1.94 7.22 -6.71
C SER A 7 1.19 8.53 -7.03
N GLY A 8 0.49 8.58 -8.17
CA GLY A 8 -0.16 9.79 -8.69
C GLY A 8 -1.59 10.04 -8.19
N GLY A 9 -2.03 9.40 -7.09
CA GLY A 9 -3.34 9.67 -6.47
C GLY A 9 -3.31 10.86 -5.50
N ASP A 10 -4.33 10.96 -4.64
CA ASP A 10 -4.41 12.05 -3.67
C ASP A 10 -3.30 11.90 -2.62
N PHE A 11 -2.65 13.01 -2.30
CA PHE A 11 -1.60 13.07 -1.30
C PHE A 11 -1.75 14.34 -0.46
N SER A 12 -1.79 14.21 0.84
CA SER A 12 -1.88 15.35 1.77
C SER A 12 -0.56 15.62 2.50
N SER A 13 0.03 14.58 3.04
CA SER A 13 1.34 14.60 3.70
C SER A 13 1.86 13.19 3.94
N VAL A 14 3.12 13.06 4.27
CA VAL A 14 3.68 11.80 4.79
C VAL A 14 3.06 11.51 6.16
N PRO A 15 2.56 10.29 6.40
CA PRO A 15 2.07 9.90 7.72
C PRO A 15 3.12 10.09 8.81
N GLU A 16 2.73 10.69 9.96
CA GLU A 16 3.67 11.11 11.03
C GLU A 16 4.59 10.00 11.56
N HIS A 17 4.18 8.74 11.50
CA HIS A 17 4.97 7.61 11.99
C HIS A 17 5.92 7.02 10.94
N LEU A 18 5.89 7.50 9.69
CA LEU A 18 6.84 7.10 8.65
C LEU A 18 8.06 8.02 8.67
N ASP A 19 9.21 7.44 8.97
CA ASP A 19 10.48 8.13 8.76
C ASP A 19 11.01 7.83 7.35
N ILE A 20 10.98 8.82 6.47
CA ILE A 20 11.46 8.71 5.08
C ILE A 20 12.93 8.27 5.04
N ASN A 21 13.73 8.63 6.03
CA ASN A 21 15.15 8.27 6.08
C ASN A 21 15.40 6.76 6.35
N GLU A 22 14.37 6.00 6.69
CA GLU A 22 14.47 4.54 6.83
C GLU A 22 14.39 3.78 5.50
N TYR A 23 14.09 4.47 4.39
CA TYR A 23 13.98 3.86 3.08
C TYR A 23 15.33 3.94 2.34
N ASP A 24 15.70 2.82 1.73
CA ASP A 24 16.97 2.69 1.00
C ASP A 24 16.87 3.30 -0.41
N ILE A 25 15.68 3.42 -0.95
CA ILE A 25 15.41 3.98 -2.28
C ILE A 25 14.00 4.59 -2.33
N THR A 26 13.89 5.71 -3.00
CA THR A 26 12.61 6.41 -3.22
C THR A 26 12.31 6.53 -4.71
N LEU A 27 11.10 6.13 -5.10
CA LEU A 27 10.60 6.22 -6.46
C LEU A 27 9.39 7.16 -6.51
N CYS A 28 9.15 7.78 -7.65
CA CYS A 28 7.89 8.45 -7.93
C CYS A 28 7.33 8.03 -9.29
N CYS A 29 6.00 7.95 -9.36
CA CYS A 29 5.28 7.60 -10.57
C CYS A 29 4.60 8.85 -11.10
N ASP A 30 5.07 9.37 -12.22
CA ASP A 30 4.47 10.49 -12.94
C ASP A 30 3.99 11.63 -12.00
N GLY A 31 2.68 11.87 -11.83
CA GLY A 31 2.12 12.88 -10.90
C GLY A 31 2.59 12.75 -9.45
N GLY A 32 3.01 11.56 -9.00
CA GLY A 32 3.61 11.32 -7.68
C GLY A 32 4.91 12.09 -7.43
N PHE A 33 5.57 12.58 -8.49
CA PHE A 33 6.71 13.49 -8.36
C PHE A 33 6.34 14.79 -7.63
N LEU A 34 5.15 15.34 -7.88
CA LEU A 34 4.67 16.53 -7.20
C LEU A 34 4.44 16.25 -5.72
N SER A 35 3.87 15.08 -5.39
CA SER A 35 3.68 14.64 -4.00
C SER A 35 5.01 14.48 -3.25
N ALA A 36 6.02 13.90 -3.90
CA ALA A 36 7.37 13.80 -3.33
C ALA A 36 7.97 15.17 -3.06
N LYS A 37 7.82 16.11 -4.01
CA LYS A 37 8.26 17.50 -3.86
C LYS A 37 7.56 18.22 -2.71
N ASP A 38 6.23 18.06 -2.57
CA ASP A 38 5.47 18.64 -1.47
C ASP A 38 5.90 18.05 -0.11
N ALA A 39 6.31 16.77 -0.09
CA ALA A 39 6.94 16.14 1.07
C ALA A 39 8.41 16.55 1.30
N SER A 40 8.99 17.42 0.46
CA SER A 40 10.41 17.80 0.49
C SER A 40 11.36 16.59 0.29
N VAL A 41 10.92 15.62 -0.50
CA VAL A 41 11.69 14.42 -0.87
C VAL A 41 12.16 14.55 -2.31
N THR A 42 13.46 14.31 -2.54
CA THR A 42 14.00 14.13 -3.90
C THR A 42 14.01 12.64 -4.21
N PRO A 43 13.17 12.16 -5.15
CA PRO A 43 13.18 10.74 -5.53
C PRO A 43 14.49 10.35 -6.20
N ASP A 44 14.92 9.10 -5.98
CA ASP A 44 16.07 8.53 -6.69
C ASP A 44 15.72 8.16 -8.13
N ILE A 45 14.48 7.72 -8.35
CA ILE A 45 14.01 7.24 -9.65
C ILE A 45 12.63 7.83 -9.96
N PHE A 46 12.51 8.42 -11.15
CA PHE A 46 11.23 8.77 -11.76
C PHE A 46 10.81 7.67 -12.74
N VAL A 47 9.54 7.26 -12.68
CA VAL A 47 8.94 6.25 -13.58
C VAL A 47 7.65 6.84 -14.17
N GLY A 48 7.62 7.13 -15.48
CA GLY A 48 6.43 7.72 -16.08
C GLY A 48 6.60 8.11 -17.55
N ASP A 49 5.50 8.59 -18.17
CA ASP A 49 5.47 9.04 -19.56
C ASP A 49 5.35 10.57 -19.69
N PHE A 50 5.36 11.29 -18.56
CA PHE A 50 5.28 12.75 -18.47
C PHE A 50 3.94 13.36 -18.92
N ASP A 51 2.85 12.59 -18.80
CA ASP A 51 1.52 13.13 -19.12
C ASP A 51 0.96 14.02 -18.01
N SER A 52 1.34 13.77 -16.75
CA SER A 52 0.87 14.52 -15.57
C SER A 52 1.88 15.57 -15.06
N VAL A 53 3.17 15.45 -15.42
CA VAL A 53 4.20 16.40 -15.02
C VAL A 53 5.15 16.70 -16.18
N PRO A 54 5.40 18.02 -16.51
CA PRO A 54 6.37 18.41 -17.52
C PRO A 54 7.77 17.88 -17.22
N GLU A 55 8.45 17.36 -18.23
CA GLU A 55 9.79 16.77 -18.10
C GLU A 55 10.84 17.72 -17.55
N ASP A 56 10.76 19.00 -17.93
CA ASP A 56 11.67 20.06 -17.47
C ASP A 56 11.51 20.42 -15.99
N LEU A 57 10.46 19.95 -15.34
CA LEU A 57 10.25 20.11 -13.90
C LEU A 57 10.76 18.92 -13.08
N VAL A 58 11.08 17.79 -13.73
CA VAL A 58 11.52 16.58 -13.04
C VAL A 58 13.02 16.63 -12.80
N ASP A 59 13.40 16.92 -11.56
CA ASP A 59 14.78 16.85 -11.07
C ASP A 59 14.96 15.52 -10.30
N CYS A 60 15.40 14.49 -11.02
CA CYS A 60 15.57 13.15 -10.49
C CYS A 60 16.84 12.51 -11.08
N PRO A 61 17.70 11.85 -10.27
CA PRO A 61 18.95 11.25 -10.71
C PRO A 61 18.77 10.20 -11.81
N GLU A 62 17.68 9.43 -11.76
CA GLU A 62 17.36 8.40 -12.75
C GLU A 62 15.93 8.56 -13.28
N ILE A 63 15.78 8.51 -14.59
CA ILE A 63 14.49 8.61 -15.28
C ILE A 63 14.27 7.33 -16.09
N ILE A 64 13.20 6.61 -15.73
CA ILE A 64 12.69 5.48 -16.50
C ILE A 64 11.47 5.95 -17.27
N ARG A 65 11.71 6.28 -18.54
CA ARG A 65 10.64 6.75 -19.44
C ARG A 65 9.78 5.60 -19.89
N LEU A 66 8.50 5.71 -19.65
CA LEU A 66 7.51 4.77 -20.12
C LEU A 66 6.88 5.26 -21.45
N TYR A 67 6.34 4.33 -22.22
CA TYR A 67 5.58 4.68 -23.41
C TYR A 67 4.09 4.78 -23.05
N PRO A 68 3.33 5.72 -23.67
CA PRO A 68 1.89 5.89 -23.39
C PRO A 68 1.06 4.64 -23.71
N VAL A 69 1.51 3.81 -24.65
CA VAL A 69 0.86 2.54 -25.00
C VAL A 69 1.54 1.41 -24.25
N LYS A 70 0.99 1.03 -23.11
CA LYS A 70 1.46 -0.04 -22.21
C LYS A 70 0.28 -0.71 -21.52
N ASP A 71 0.46 -1.95 -21.11
CA ASP A 71 -0.57 -2.75 -20.44
C ASP A 71 -0.52 -2.61 -18.89
N MET A 72 0.45 -1.84 -18.35
CA MET A 72 0.67 -1.69 -16.90
C MET A 72 0.55 -0.23 -16.46
N THR A 73 0.16 -0.03 -15.21
CA THR A 73 0.14 1.31 -14.60
C THR A 73 1.55 1.74 -14.19
N ASP A 74 1.78 3.05 -14.04
CA ASP A 74 3.08 3.58 -13.61
C ASP A 74 3.46 3.08 -12.22
N THR A 75 2.47 2.94 -11.32
CA THR A 75 2.68 2.38 -9.98
C THR A 75 3.12 0.92 -10.04
N GLN A 76 2.56 0.13 -10.95
CA GLN A 76 2.98 -1.26 -11.16
C GLN A 76 4.42 -1.34 -11.66
N GLU A 77 4.78 -0.51 -12.64
CA GLU A 77 6.15 -0.42 -13.15
C GLU A 77 7.14 0.01 -12.05
N ALA A 78 6.77 1.00 -11.21
CA ALA A 78 7.62 1.42 -10.10
C ALA A 78 7.83 0.29 -9.08
N ILE A 79 6.82 -0.54 -8.81
CA ILE A 79 6.96 -1.75 -7.97
C ILE A 79 7.96 -2.71 -8.60
N ASP A 80 7.86 -2.97 -9.90
CA ASP A 80 8.79 -3.86 -10.61
C ASP A 80 10.23 -3.34 -10.58
N VAL A 81 10.39 -2.05 -10.82
CA VAL A 81 11.69 -1.37 -10.71
C VAL A 81 12.26 -1.53 -9.29
N ALA A 82 11.48 -1.21 -8.25
CA ALA A 82 11.91 -1.33 -6.86
C ALA A 82 12.34 -2.77 -6.52
N ILE A 83 11.54 -3.77 -6.90
CA ILE A 83 11.86 -5.19 -6.69
C ILE A 83 13.12 -5.60 -7.45
N SER A 84 13.30 -5.15 -8.69
CA SER A 84 14.49 -5.43 -9.49
C SER A 84 15.77 -4.85 -8.87
N ARG A 85 15.66 -3.77 -8.10
CA ARG A 85 16.74 -3.15 -7.32
C ARG A 85 16.96 -3.84 -5.97
N GLY A 86 16.18 -4.87 -5.66
CA GLY A 86 16.34 -5.70 -4.46
C GLY A 86 15.43 -5.28 -3.29
N ALA A 87 14.44 -4.41 -3.51
CA ALA A 87 13.46 -4.08 -2.48
C ALA A 87 12.61 -5.31 -2.13
N LYS A 88 12.39 -5.50 -0.83
CA LYS A 88 11.55 -6.58 -0.28
C LYS A 88 10.40 -6.03 0.56
N MET A 89 10.46 -4.76 0.89
CA MET A 89 9.42 -4.04 1.62
C MET A 89 9.14 -2.75 0.87
N LEU A 90 7.89 -2.53 0.52
CA LEU A 90 7.43 -1.39 -0.28
C LEU A 90 6.37 -0.64 0.52
N THR A 91 6.51 0.67 0.63
CA THR A 91 5.44 1.55 1.13
C THR A 91 5.02 2.48 0.00
N ILE A 92 3.72 2.52 -0.29
CA ILE A 92 3.16 3.28 -1.40
C ILE A 92 2.32 4.42 -0.82
N LEU A 93 2.73 5.65 -1.09
CA LEU A 93 2.02 6.88 -0.77
C LEU A 93 1.26 7.40 -2.00
N GLY A 94 0.18 8.16 -1.80
CA GLY A 94 -0.61 8.71 -2.91
C GLY A 94 -1.23 7.63 -3.79
N ALA A 95 -1.57 6.47 -3.23
CA ALA A 95 -2.19 5.36 -3.95
C ALA A 95 -3.72 5.37 -3.90
N LEU A 96 -4.29 6.19 -3.04
CA LEU A 96 -5.73 6.29 -2.77
C LEU A 96 -6.29 7.62 -3.29
N GLY A 97 -7.62 7.73 -3.30
CA GLY A 97 -8.33 8.94 -3.72
C GLY A 97 -8.42 9.12 -5.24
N GLY A 98 -8.95 10.27 -5.67
CA GLY A 98 -9.12 10.59 -7.08
C GLY A 98 -9.99 9.58 -7.82
N ARG A 99 -9.44 8.90 -8.80
CA ARG A 99 -10.14 7.88 -9.61
C ARG A 99 -10.25 6.55 -8.86
N ILE A 100 -11.48 6.08 -8.66
CA ILE A 100 -11.76 4.82 -7.94
C ILE A 100 -11.18 3.58 -8.63
N ASP A 101 -11.09 3.56 -9.96
CA ASP A 101 -10.48 2.48 -10.72
C ASP A 101 -8.97 2.37 -10.44
N HIS A 102 -8.25 3.48 -10.33
CA HIS A 102 -6.84 3.51 -9.93
C HIS A 102 -6.66 3.09 -8.47
N THR A 103 -7.52 3.58 -7.56
CA THR A 103 -7.50 3.16 -6.16
C THR A 103 -7.64 1.65 -6.03
N LEU A 104 -8.63 1.05 -6.70
CA LEU A 104 -8.83 -0.40 -6.69
C LEU A 104 -7.65 -1.15 -7.31
N ALA A 105 -7.12 -0.66 -8.43
CA ALA A 105 -5.94 -1.26 -9.05
C ALA A 105 -4.73 -1.24 -8.09
N ASN A 106 -4.46 -0.10 -7.45
CA ASN A 106 -3.36 0.03 -6.49
C ASN A 106 -3.49 -0.92 -5.30
N ILE A 107 -4.73 -1.14 -4.78
CA ILE A 107 -4.98 -2.13 -3.73
C ILE A 107 -4.62 -3.55 -4.21
N HIS A 108 -4.96 -3.90 -5.46
CA HIS A 108 -4.57 -5.19 -6.04
C HIS A 108 -3.06 -5.35 -6.25
N LEU A 109 -2.31 -4.24 -6.38
CA LEU A 109 -0.85 -4.29 -6.48
C LEU A 109 -0.17 -4.80 -5.20
N LEU A 110 -0.84 -4.81 -4.05
CA LEU A 110 -0.32 -5.45 -2.83
C LEU A 110 -0.17 -6.96 -3.05
N LYS A 111 -1.17 -7.61 -3.68
CA LYS A 111 -1.08 -9.01 -4.09
C LYS A 111 0.01 -9.22 -5.13
N TYR A 112 0.07 -8.38 -6.16
CA TYR A 112 1.09 -8.44 -7.20
C TYR A 112 2.51 -8.39 -6.62
N ALA A 113 2.79 -7.48 -5.70
CA ALA A 113 4.08 -7.39 -5.02
C ALA A 113 4.39 -8.66 -4.21
N ASN A 114 3.38 -9.21 -3.51
CA ASN A 114 3.52 -10.45 -2.74
C ASN A 114 3.86 -11.65 -3.64
N GLU A 115 3.22 -11.80 -4.80
CA GLU A 115 3.51 -12.85 -5.78
C GLU A 115 4.94 -12.75 -6.34
N LYS A 116 5.53 -11.54 -6.34
CA LYS A 116 6.93 -11.29 -6.71
C LYS A 116 7.91 -11.42 -5.54
N GLY A 117 7.43 -11.81 -4.37
CA GLY A 117 8.25 -12.06 -3.18
C GLY A 117 8.70 -10.80 -2.46
N ALA A 118 7.90 -9.73 -2.54
CA ALA A 118 8.03 -8.52 -1.75
C ALA A 118 6.72 -8.26 -0.96
N THR A 119 6.82 -7.68 0.23
CA THR A 119 5.67 -7.17 0.95
C THR A 119 5.43 -5.72 0.57
N ALA A 120 4.16 -5.34 0.41
CA ALA A 120 3.79 -3.96 0.13
C ALA A 120 2.68 -3.50 1.08
N GLU A 121 2.69 -2.23 1.42
CA GLU A 121 1.60 -1.54 2.10
C GLU A 121 1.28 -0.24 1.38
N ILE A 122 0.02 0.16 1.43
CA ILE A 122 -0.42 1.51 1.09
C ILE A 122 -0.55 2.29 2.39
N ALA A 123 0.04 3.47 2.46
CA ALA A 123 -0.02 4.33 3.61
C ALA A 123 -0.53 5.72 3.24
N ASP A 124 -1.46 6.21 4.04
CA ASP A 124 -1.98 7.58 4.00
C ASP A 124 -2.12 8.07 5.45
N VAL A 125 -2.39 9.36 5.64
CA VAL A 125 -2.59 9.96 6.96
C VAL A 125 -3.76 9.33 7.72
N ASP A 126 -4.78 8.89 7.02
CA ASP A 126 -6.03 8.36 7.57
C ASP A 126 -6.28 6.89 7.22
N THR A 127 -5.40 6.24 6.46
CA THR A 127 -5.62 4.87 5.97
C THR A 127 -4.32 4.11 5.77
N TYR A 128 -4.29 2.86 6.24
CA TYR A 128 -3.21 1.90 5.99
C TYR A 128 -3.80 0.61 5.46
N ILE A 129 -3.25 0.07 4.39
CA ILE A 129 -3.72 -1.16 3.77
C ILE A 129 -2.54 -2.09 3.57
N SER A 130 -2.64 -3.31 4.11
CA SER A 130 -1.65 -4.37 3.92
C SER A 130 -2.32 -5.68 3.54
N LEU A 131 -1.55 -6.58 2.94
CA LEU A 131 -2.00 -7.93 2.58
C LEU A 131 -1.44 -8.95 3.56
N VAL A 132 -2.30 -9.84 4.05
CA VAL A 132 -1.93 -10.98 4.91
C VAL A 132 -2.32 -12.28 4.22
N THR A 133 -1.37 -13.21 4.12
CA THR A 133 -1.54 -14.53 3.48
C THR A 133 -1.32 -15.70 4.44
N ASP A 134 -0.85 -15.45 5.66
CA ASP A 134 -0.60 -16.42 6.71
C ASP A 134 -0.93 -15.82 8.08
N SER A 135 -0.09 -14.92 8.60
CA SER A 135 -0.31 -14.28 9.89
C SER A 135 0.29 -12.87 9.93
N ALA A 136 -0.30 -12.01 10.76
CA ALA A 136 0.19 -10.67 11.03
C ALA A 136 -0.12 -10.22 12.46
N LYS A 137 0.70 -9.30 12.96
CA LYS A 137 0.47 -8.52 14.16
C LYS A 137 0.27 -7.08 13.77
N ILE A 138 -0.81 -6.50 14.19
CA ILE A 138 -1.19 -5.13 13.86
C ILE A 138 -1.24 -4.32 15.14
N SER A 139 -0.32 -3.39 15.27
CA SER A 139 -0.29 -2.48 16.43
C SER A 139 -1.48 -1.52 16.37
N LYS A 140 -2.09 -1.29 17.53
CA LYS A 140 -3.15 -0.31 17.71
C LYS A 140 -2.67 1.08 17.30
N LYS A 141 -3.52 1.79 16.55
CA LYS A 141 -3.40 3.23 16.29
C LYS A 141 -4.61 3.94 16.90
N ASP A 142 -4.37 4.95 17.72
CA ASP A 142 -5.46 5.69 18.36
C ASP A 142 -6.33 6.42 17.31
N GLY A 143 -7.65 6.25 17.42
CA GLY A 143 -8.62 6.81 16.48
C GLY A 143 -8.77 6.01 15.18
N PHE A 144 -8.20 4.80 15.08
CA PHE A 144 -8.34 3.94 13.91
C PHE A 144 -9.15 2.68 14.25
N CYS A 145 -10.01 2.30 13.31
CA CYS A 145 -10.67 0.99 13.27
C CYS A 145 -9.89 0.03 12.39
N LEU A 146 -10.00 -1.27 12.69
CA LEU A 146 -9.43 -2.35 11.91
C LEU A 146 -10.52 -3.04 11.10
N SER A 147 -10.30 -3.19 9.78
CA SER A 147 -11.18 -3.93 8.90
C SER A 147 -10.44 -5.06 8.19
N LEU A 148 -11.14 -6.17 7.99
CA LEU A 148 -10.68 -7.33 7.24
C LEU A 148 -11.53 -7.47 5.97
N ILE A 149 -10.88 -7.45 4.79
CA ILE A 149 -11.55 -7.62 3.50
C ILE A 149 -10.85 -8.73 2.71
N PRO A 150 -11.56 -9.83 2.39
CA PRO A 150 -10.98 -10.91 1.60
C PRO A 150 -10.82 -10.49 0.13
N LEU A 151 -9.60 -10.61 -0.41
CA LEU A 151 -9.33 -10.51 -1.87
C LEU A 151 -9.65 -11.82 -2.59
N THR A 152 -9.48 -12.93 -1.89
CA THR A 152 -9.90 -14.27 -2.32
C THR A 152 -10.68 -14.93 -1.19
N ASP A 153 -11.39 -16.01 -1.45
CA ASP A 153 -12.05 -16.75 -0.37
C ASP A 153 -11.02 -17.17 0.68
N CYS A 154 -11.17 -16.68 1.91
CA CYS A 154 -10.29 -16.98 3.03
C CYS A 154 -10.90 -18.02 3.95
N ARG A 155 -10.06 -18.96 4.44
CA ARG A 155 -10.46 -19.98 5.41
C ARG A 155 -9.57 -19.97 6.63
N GLY A 156 -10.15 -20.37 7.76
CA GLY A 156 -9.45 -20.47 9.02
C GLY A 156 -9.00 -19.10 9.55
N VAL A 157 -9.76 -18.05 9.24
CA VAL A 157 -9.45 -16.69 9.69
C VAL A 157 -9.71 -16.58 11.18
N SER A 158 -8.68 -16.18 11.92
CA SER A 158 -8.77 -15.86 13.34
C SER A 158 -8.23 -14.47 13.57
N ILE A 159 -8.88 -13.71 14.43
CA ILE A 159 -8.41 -12.41 14.94
C ILE A 159 -8.69 -12.29 16.41
N THR A 160 -7.68 -11.86 17.18
CA THR A 160 -7.78 -11.55 18.62
C THR A 160 -7.27 -10.15 18.90
N GLY A 161 -7.44 -9.64 20.13
CA GLY A 161 -7.07 -8.27 20.51
C GLY A 161 -8.05 -7.20 20.02
N VAL A 162 -9.25 -7.62 19.59
CA VAL A 162 -10.30 -6.76 19.04
C VAL A 162 -11.66 -7.05 19.68
N TYR A 163 -12.62 -6.13 19.53
CA TYR A 163 -13.94 -6.23 20.15
C TYR A 163 -14.80 -7.35 19.53
N TYR A 164 -14.69 -7.59 18.21
CA TYR A 164 -15.35 -8.69 17.51
C TYR A 164 -14.31 -9.69 17.03
N PRO A 165 -13.85 -10.63 17.91
CA PRO A 165 -12.88 -11.63 17.54
C PRO A 165 -13.49 -12.67 16.58
N LEU A 166 -12.64 -13.30 15.77
CA LEU A 166 -13.00 -14.46 14.95
C LEU A 166 -12.12 -15.65 15.40
N ASP A 167 -12.68 -16.85 15.31
CA ASP A 167 -11.98 -18.11 15.57
C ASP A 167 -12.28 -19.08 14.44
N ASN A 168 -11.26 -19.40 13.64
CA ASN A 168 -11.32 -20.35 12.53
C ASN A 168 -12.49 -20.12 11.56
N ALA A 169 -12.77 -18.86 11.23
CA ALA A 169 -13.92 -18.45 10.41
C ALA A 169 -13.60 -18.52 8.91
N ASP A 170 -14.64 -18.76 8.11
CA ASP A 170 -14.57 -18.62 6.66
C ASP A 170 -15.04 -17.21 6.25
N MET A 171 -14.22 -16.50 5.47
CA MET A 171 -14.52 -15.18 4.92
C MET A 171 -14.57 -15.26 3.39
N PRO A 172 -15.73 -15.55 2.78
CA PRO A 172 -15.85 -15.58 1.32
C PRO A 172 -15.86 -14.14 0.75
N VAL A 173 -15.34 -14.00 -0.47
CA VAL A 173 -15.47 -12.75 -1.24
C VAL A 173 -16.95 -12.38 -1.40
N GLY A 174 -17.27 -11.08 -1.24
CA GLY A 174 -18.64 -10.58 -1.35
C GLY A 174 -19.46 -10.61 -0.05
N ASN A 175 -18.89 -11.10 1.06
CA ASN A 175 -19.52 -11.04 2.38
C ASN A 175 -18.64 -10.22 3.37
N PRO A 176 -18.71 -8.89 3.35
CA PRO A 176 -17.82 -8.00 4.11
C PRO A 176 -18.28 -7.81 5.57
N TYR A 177 -18.22 -8.85 6.40
CA TYR A 177 -18.64 -8.75 7.81
C TYR A 177 -17.49 -8.37 8.77
N GLY A 178 -16.25 -8.27 8.29
CA GLY A 178 -15.05 -7.92 9.07
C GLY A 178 -14.73 -6.43 9.14
N ILE A 179 -15.72 -5.53 9.02
CA ILE A 179 -15.53 -4.09 8.90
C ILE A 179 -15.62 -3.40 10.25
N SER A 180 -14.78 -2.35 10.46
CA SER A 180 -14.84 -1.40 11.60
C SER A 180 -14.75 -2.07 12.97
N ASN A 181 -13.80 -2.98 13.15
CA ASN A 181 -13.48 -3.57 14.44
C ASN A 181 -12.65 -2.59 15.29
N GLU A 182 -12.79 -2.65 16.60
CA GLU A 182 -12.08 -1.80 17.54
C GLU A 182 -11.01 -2.61 18.28
N PHE A 183 -9.86 -2.02 18.55
CA PHE A 183 -8.81 -2.64 19.35
C PHE A 183 -9.21 -2.67 20.83
N THR A 184 -9.14 -3.84 21.45
CA THR A 184 -9.29 -4.02 22.91
C THR A 184 -7.93 -4.20 23.62
N GLU A 185 -6.88 -4.46 22.85
CA GLU A 185 -5.50 -4.62 23.29
C GLU A 185 -4.59 -3.71 22.46
N ASP A 186 -3.31 -3.61 22.82
CA ASP A 186 -2.33 -2.79 22.11
C ASP A 186 -1.95 -3.39 20.74
N GLU A 187 -2.27 -4.66 20.53
CA GLU A 187 -1.98 -5.38 19.29
C GLU A 187 -3.12 -6.35 18.94
N ALA A 188 -3.53 -6.37 17.68
CA ALA A 188 -4.37 -7.41 17.12
C ALA A 188 -3.52 -8.50 16.45
N HIS A 189 -3.88 -9.77 16.68
CA HIS A 189 -3.23 -10.91 16.06
C HIS A 189 -4.18 -11.53 15.05
N ILE A 190 -3.74 -11.60 13.80
CA ILE A 190 -4.50 -12.14 12.66
C ILE A 190 -3.79 -13.39 12.15
N SER A 191 -4.54 -14.42 11.83
CA SER A 191 -4.04 -15.60 11.10
C SER A 191 -5.10 -16.17 10.17
N LEU A 192 -4.68 -16.83 9.11
CA LEU A 192 -5.55 -17.58 8.20
C LEU A 192 -4.84 -18.83 7.67
N THR A 193 -5.63 -19.83 7.28
CA THR A 193 -5.09 -21.08 6.72
C THR A 193 -4.89 -21.00 5.23
N THR A 194 -5.81 -20.37 4.51
CA THR A 194 -5.73 -20.15 3.05
C THR A 194 -6.44 -18.85 2.68
N GLY A 195 -6.01 -18.25 1.59
CA GLY A 195 -6.59 -17.06 1.02
C GLY A 195 -5.68 -15.84 1.13
N GLU A 196 -6.20 -14.71 0.73
CA GLU A 196 -5.53 -13.41 0.71
C GLU A 196 -6.45 -12.38 1.35
N LEU A 197 -6.03 -11.82 2.45
CA LEU A 197 -6.83 -10.97 3.32
C LEU A 197 -6.21 -9.57 3.39
N LEU A 198 -6.96 -8.55 2.99
CA LEU A 198 -6.59 -7.16 3.26
C LEU A 198 -6.88 -6.84 4.71
N VAL A 199 -5.89 -6.23 5.35
CA VAL A 199 -6.03 -5.59 6.66
C VAL A 199 -5.99 -4.09 6.43
N ILE A 200 -7.05 -3.41 6.85
CA ILE A 200 -7.20 -1.97 6.66
C ILE A 200 -7.32 -1.32 8.04
N LEU A 201 -6.44 -0.40 8.34
CA LEU A 201 -6.62 0.57 9.41
C LEU A 201 -7.16 1.85 8.80
N ALA A 202 -8.32 2.29 9.23
CA ALA A 202 -8.92 3.54 8.77
C ALA A 202 -9.33 4.40 9.98
N LYS A 203 -9.10 5.70 9.87
CA LYS A 203 -9.49 6.65 10.92
C LYS A 203 -11.00 6.73 11.01
N SER A 204 -11.50 6.62 12.22
CA SER A 204 -12.95 6.62 12.54
C SER A 204 -13.51 8.01 12.78
#